data_51bda972277b3385be44a52004b37a8c
#
_entry.id   51bda972277b3385be44a52004b37a8c
#
_cell.length_a   1.000
_cell.length_b   1.000
_cell.length_c   1.000
_cell.angle_alpha   90.00
_cell.angle_beta   90.00
_cell.angle_gamma   90.00
#
_symmetry.space_group_name_H-M   'P 1'
#
loop_
_entity.id
_entity.type
_entity.pdbx_description
1 polymer ?
#
loop_
_entity_poly.entity_id
_entity_poly.type
_entity_poly.pdbx_seq_one_letter_code
_entity_poly.pdbx_strand_id
1 'polypeptide(L)'
;DQVNANAPLLDFYPLEGLELRALVPQIHSQDFINALSQGQTLDGHSLDSTPEIKLTLARIAGKADARGIEAIFTVTNPRPELRLGTLLAISVARPAHDNSVALPYSALYGNNTLYTVEDSRLKAIAVERVGETLDEQGNRRVLVRSSALESGMPIVTTHLPNAMTGLKVDTGEAAAEPAQ
;
A
#
# COMPACT_ATOMS: atom_id res chain seq x y z
N ASP A 1 4.66 6.87 53.42
CA ASP A 1 4.45 5.61 52.68
C ASP A 1 5.69 4.75 52.87
N GLN A 2 5.50 3.54 53.37
CA GLN A 2 6.59 2.56 53.49
C GLN A 2 6.64 1.70 52.24
N VAL A 3 7.80 1.65 51.64
CA VAL A 3 8.07 0.77 50.48
C VAL A 3 8.70 -0.52 51.00
N ASN A 4 8.13 -1.68 50.63
CA ASN A 4 8.66 -2.98 51.00
C ASN A 4 10.04 -3.21 50.39
N ALA A 5 10.91 -3.88 51.13
CA ALA A 5 12.20 -4.32 50.59
C ALA A 5 11.96 -5.20 49.34
N ASN A 6 12.70 -4.90 48.26
CA ASN A 6 12.57 -5.53 46.92
C ASN A 6 11.33 -5.15 46.10
N ALA A 7 10.55 -4.13 46.49
CA ALA A 7 9.54 -3.60 45.60
C ALA A 7 10.23 -2.76 44.48
N PRO A 8 9.85 -2.92 43.22
CA PRO A 8 10.36 -2.08 42.14
C PRO A 8 9.88 -0.64 42.39
N LEU A 9 10.83 0.30 42.50
CA LEU A 9 10.55 1.72 42.74
C LEU A 9 10.37 2.51 41.45
N LEU A 10 11.01 2.07 40.38
CA LEU A 10 11.06 2.80 39.13
C LEU A 10 11.49 1.88 37.99
N ASP A 11 10.76 1.92 36.90
CA ASP A 11 11.13 1.28 35.66
C ASP A 11 11.62 2.32 34.65
N PHE A 12 12.82 2.11 34.11
CA PHE A 12 13.38 2.92 33.04
C PHE A 12 13.32 2.17 31.74
N TYR A 13 12.92 2.85 30.68
CA TYR A 13 13.11 2.38 29.33
C TYR A 13 13.78 3.47 28.48
N PRO A 14 14.77 3.13 27.65
CA PRO A 14 15.39 4.09 26.76
C PRO A 14 14.38 4.53 25.69
N LEU A 15 14.36 5.82 25.38
CA LEU A 15 13.58 6.32 24.24
C LEU A 15 14.12 5.79 22.90
N GLU A 16 15.45 5.57 22.86
CA GLU A 16 16.11 4.92 21.74
C GLU A 16 15.82 3.41 21.75
N GLY A 17 15.45 2.87 20.60
CA GLY A 17 15.16 1.44 20.47
C GLY A 17 13.70 1.06 20.75
N LEU A 18 12.79 2.04 20.78
CA LEU A 18 11.35 1.72 20.80
C LEU A 18 10.95 0.97 19.55
N GLU A 19 10.27 -0.14 19.73
CA GLU A 19 9.74 -0.97 18.66
C GLU A 19 8.21 -0.97 18.69
N LEU A 20 7.61 -0.95 17.52
CA LEU A 20 6.18 -1.16 17.33
C LEU A 20 5.97 -2.54 16.70
N ARG A 21 5.06 -3.31 17.27
CA ARG A 21 4.64 -4.61 16.73
C ARG A 21 3.31 -4.47 16.05
N ALA A 22 3.23 -4.87 14.78
CA ALA A 22 2.01 -4.82 13.99
C ALA A 22 1.74 -6.17 13.34
N LEU A 23 0.47 -6.56 13.29
CA LEU A 23 0.04 -7.73 12.55
C LEU A 23 -0.15 -7.33 11.08
N VAL A 24 0.65 -7.91 10.19
CA VAL A 24 0.48 -7.80 8.75
C VAL A 24 -0.43 -8.93 8.28
N PRO A 25 -1.60 -8.64 7.70
CA PRO A 25 -2.52 -9.66 7.23
C PRO A 25 -1.87 -10.64 6.24
N GLN A 26 -2.32 -11.89 6.25
CA GLN A 26 -1.76 -12.97 5.41
C GLN A 26 -1.66 -12.60 3.93
N ILE A 27 -2.65 -11.87 3.41
CA ILE A 27 -2.71 -11.42 2.02
C ILE A 27 -1.54 -10.50 1.61
N HIS A 28 -0.92 -9.82 2.57
CA HIS A 28 0.19 -8.89 2.35
C HIS A 28 1.53 -9.42 2.88
N SER A 29 1.52 -10.56 3.57
CA SER A 29 2.70 -11.08 4.27
C SER A 29 3.88 -11.30 3.34
N GLN A 30 3.62 -11.80 2.12
CA GLN A 30 4.68 -12.10 1.17
C GLN A 30 5.38 -10.84 0.66
N ASP A 31 4.65 -9.73 0.50
CA ASP A 31 5.22 -8.46 0.05
C ASP A 31 6.27 -7.96 1.06
N PHE A 32 5.95 -8.05 2.37
CA PHE A 32 6.86 -7.64 3.44
C PHE A 32 8.10 -8.54 3.53
N ILE A 33 7.93 -9.85 3.39
CA ILE A 33 9.04 -10.82 3.38
C ILE A 33 9.96 -10.55 2.19
N ASN A 34 9.39 -10.35 1.00
CA ASN A 34 10.15 -10.08 -0.22
C ASN A 34 10.93 -8.76 -0.11
N ALA A 35 10.29 -7.70 0.39
CA ALA A 35 10.95 -6.41 0.58
C ALA A 35 12.18 -6.53 1.49
N LEU A 36 12.05 -7.20 2.64
CA LEU A 36 13.18 -7.42 3.54
C LEU A 36 14.28 -8.28 2.90
N SER A 37 13.92 -9.34 2.17
CA SER A 37 14.91 -10.20 1.50
C SER A 37 15.68 -9.47 0.40
N GLN A 38 15.08 -8.46 -0.20
CA GLN A 38 15.69 -7.59 -1.22
C GLN A 38 16.40 -6.37 -0.62
N GLY A 39 16.40 -6.23 0.71
CA GLY A 39 17.01 -5.07 1.39
C GLY A 39 16.24 -3.76 1.17
N GLN A 40 14.97 -3.84 0.79
CA GLN A 40 14.12 -2.66 0.62
C GLN A 40 13.69 -2.12 1.98
N THR A 41 13.71 -0.80 2.11
CA THR A 41 13.19 -0.11 3.29
C THR A 41 11.68 0.10 3.14
N LEU A 42 10.90 -0.36 4.12
CA LEU A 42 9.47 -0.08 4.20
C LEU A 42 9.23 0.91 5.34
N ASP A 43 8.85 2.10 4.97
CA ASP A 43 8.53 3.15 5.93
C ASP A 43 7.02 3.22 6.19
N GLY A 44 6.71 3.62 7.40
CA GLY A 44 5.36 3.82 7.86
C GLY A 44 5.24 5.05 8.76
N HIS A 45 4.01 5.42 9.03
CA HIS A 45 3.70 6.53 9.94
C HIS A 45 2.40 6.27 10.69
N SER A 46 2.26 6.94 11.84
CA SER A 46 1.02 6.92 12.61
C SER A 46 -0.05 7.76 11.93
N LEU A 47 -1.32 7.30 12.02
CA LEU A 47 -2.46 7.99 11.44
C LEU A 47 -3.14 8.96 12.41
N ASP A 48 -3.03 8.70 13.70
CA ASP A 48 -3.78 9.35 14.79
C ASP A 48 -2.89 10.13 15.78
N SER A 49 -1.62 10.32 15.44
CA SER A 49 -0.67 11.07 16.27
C SER A 49 -0.26 12.39 15.63
N THR A 50 -0.31 13.48 16.41
CA THR A 50 0.18 14.79 15.98
C THR A 50 1.23 15.29 16.99
N PRO A 51 2.47 15.54 16.56
CA PRO A 51 3.02 15.24 15.24
C PRO A 51 3.17 13.73 14.99
N GLU A 52 3.26 13.37 13.72
CA GLU A 52 3.33 12.01 13.20
C GLU A 52 4.51 11.21 13.77
N ILE A 53 4.29 9.94 14.13
CA ILE A 53 5.35 9.01 14.53
C ILE A 53 5.83 8.28 13.28
N LYS A 54 7.12 8.32 13.01
CA LYS A 54 7.75 7.67 11.86
C LYS A 54 8.28 6.31 12.24
N LEU A 55 8.09 5.36 11.35
CA LEU A 55 8.39 3.95 11.55
C LEU A 55 9.15 3.41 10.35
N THR A 56 10.08 2.49 10.59
CA THR A 56 10.76 1.73 9.53
C THR A 56 10.70 0.25 9.88
N LEU A 57 10.33 -0.59 8.92
CA LEU A 57 10.30 -2.04 9.11
C LEU A 57 11.72 -2.56 9.40
N ALA A 58 11.90 -3.11 10.59
CA ALA A 58 13.18 -3.68 11.02
C ALA A 58 13.28 -5.17 10.71
N ARG A 59 12.24 -5.94 11.02
CA ARG A 59 12.23 -7.39 10.85
C ARG A 59 10.82 -7.99 10.93
N ILE A 60 10.68 -9.20 10.49
CA ILE A 60 9.51 -10.06 10.72
C ILE A 60 9.80 -10.94 11.93
N ALA A 61 8.85 -11.10 12.84
CA ALA A 61 8.96 -12.04 13.95
C ALA A 61 8.97 -13.49 13.42
N GLY A 62 9.69 -14.36 14.12
CA GLY A 62 9.80 -15.77 13.73
C GLY A 62 8.52 -16.58 13.95
N LYS A 63 7.42 -15.94 14.37
CA LYS A 63 6.14 -16.60 14.61
C LYS A 63 5.08 -16.00 13.67
N ALA A 64 4.36 -16.89 13.00
CA ALA A 64 3.19 -16.55 12.18
C ALA A 64 1.95 -17.28 12.72
N ASP A 65 0.78 -16.74 12.46
CA ASP A 65 -0.49 -17.41 12.72
C ASP A 65 -1.40 -17.35 11.49
N ALA A 66 -2.62 -17.90 11.60
CA ALA A 66 -3.57 -17.92 10.48
C ALA A 66 -4.04 -16.53 10.03
N ARG A 67 -3.84 -15.48 10.83
CA ARG A 67 -4.22 -14.09 10.50
C ARG A 67 -3.13 -13.37 9.72
N GLY A 68 -1.86 -13.80 9.87
CA GLY A 68 -0.73 -13.18 9.21
C GLY A 68 0.58 -13.32 9.96
N ILE A 69 1.49 -12.40 9.69
CA ILE A 69 2.82 -12.33 10.31
C ILE A 69 2.94 -11.10 11.21
N GLU A 70 3.72 -11.21 12.26
CA GLU A 70 4.06 -10.07 13.11
C GLU A 70 5.27 -9.33 12.51
N ALA A 71 5.06 -8.08 12.13
CA ALA A 71 6.11 -7.18 11.67
C ALA A 71 6.55 -6.28 12.83
N ILE A 72 7.85 -6.06 12.93
CA ILE A 72 8.48 -5.25 13.97
C ILE A 72 9.10 -4.03 13.30
N PHE A 73 8.63 -2.86 13.72
CA PHE A 73 9.08 -1.58 13.22
C PHE A 73 9.90 -0.85 14.29
N THR A 74 10.97 -0.21 13.86
CA THR A 74 11.71 0.74 14.71
C THR A 74 11.06 2.11 14.62
N VAL A 75 10.88 2.76 15.76
CA VAL A 75 10.45 4.17 15.83
C VAL A 75 11.66 5.05 15.54
N THR A 76 11.60 5.80 14.42
CA THR A 76 12.74 6.63 13.95
C THR A 76 12.75 8.04 14.51
N ASN A 77 11.61 8.51 15.06
CA ASN A 77 11.48 9.81 15.74
C ASN A 77 10.85 9.66 17.13
N PRO A 78 11.51 8.93 18.07
CA PRO A 78 10.95 8.64 19.37
C PRO A 78 10.70 9.94 20.16
N ARG A 79 9.67 9.91 21.02
CA ARG A 79 9.25 11.06 21.82
C ARG A 79 9.00 10.67 23.26
N PRO A 80 9.21 11.60 24.21
CA PRO A 80 8.98 11.32 25.64
C PRO A 80 7.55 10.92 25.98
N GLU A 81 6.56 11.35 25.18
CA GLU A 81 5.15 11.05 25.39
C GLU A 81 4.78 9.62 25.00
N LEU A 82 5.60 8.98 24.16
CA LEU A 82 5.35 7.61 23.70
C LEU A 82 5.66 6.63 24.83
N ARG A 83 4.64 5.91 25.28
CA ARG A 83 4.73 4.95 26.38
C ARG A 83 4.73 3.51 25.86
N LEU A 84 5.40 2.62 26.60
CA LEU A 84 5.27 1.18 26.35
C LEU A 84 3.80 0.75 26.52
N GLY A 85 3.31 -0.07 25.60
CA GLY A 85 1.92 -0.51 25.56
C GLY A 85 0.96 0.46 24.87
N THR A 86 1.43 1.59 24.33
CA THR A 86 0.60 2.49 23.50
C THR A 86 0.16 1.76 22.24
N LEU A 87 -1.12 1.84 21.92
CA LEU A 87 -1.67 1.36 20.64
C LEU A 87 -1.70 2.52 19.64
N LEU A 88 -1.25 2.24 18.42
CA LEU A 88 -1.20 3.21 17.32
C LEU A 88 -1.86 2.62 16.08
N ALA A 89 -2.67 3.43 15.40
CA ALA A 89 -3.05 3.14 14.03
C ALA A 89 -1.92 3.60 13.10
N ILE A 90 -1.47 2.73 12.20
CA ILE A 90 -0.34 3.03 11.31
C ILE A 90 -0.69 2.78 9.85
N SER A 91 -0.09 3.57 8.98
CA SER A 91 -0.02 3.34 7.55
C SER A 91 1.40 2.93 7.17
N VAL A 92 1.53 1.88 6.37
CA VAL A 92 2.83 1.41 5.87
C VAL A 92 2.74 1.34 4.36
N ALA A 93 3.68 1.98 3.67
CA ALA A 93 3.80 1.87 2.23
C ALA A 93 4.20 0.43 1.87
N ARG A 94 3.45 -0.19 0.96
CA ARG A 94 3.85 -1.48 0.39
C ARG A 94 4.95 -1.26 -0.66
N PRO A 95 5.79 -2.28 -0.93
CA PRO A 95 6.74 -2.22 -2.03
C PRO A 95 6.04 -1.85 -3.33
N ALA A 96 6.68 -1.03 -4.14
CA ALA A 96 6.19 -0.75 -5.48
C ALA A 96 6.18 -2.06 -6.31
N HIS A 97 5.11 -2.29 -7.01
CA HIS A 97 5.05 -3.38 -7.98
C HIS A 97 5.62 -2.88 -9.30
N ASP A 98 6.74 -3.47 -9.73
CA ASP A 98 7.32 -3.18 -11.04
C ASP A 98 6.32 -3.52 -12.15
N ASN A 99 6.36 -2.76 -13.24
CA ASN A 99 5.49 -2.93 -14.41
C ASN A 99 3.99 -2.88 -14.08
N SER A 100 3.60 -2.01 -13.14
CA SER A 100 2.21 -1.75 -12.81
C SER A 100 1.80 -0.32 -13.21
N VAL A 101 0.52 -0.16 -13.52
CA VAL A 101 -0.08 1.14 -13.87
C VAL A 101 -1.19 1.46 -12.88
N ALA A 102 -1.19 2.71 -12.39
CA ALA A 102 -2.25 3.22 -11.51
C ALA A 102 -3.38 3.82 -12.35
N LEU A 103 -4.58 3.28 -12.24
CA LEU A 103 -5.75 3.71 -12.99
C LEU A 103 -6.93 4.02 -12.07
N PRO A 104 -7.85 4.92 -12.47
CA PRO A 104 -9.10 5.10 -11.74
C PRO A 104 -9.92 3.80 -11.76
N TYR A 105 -10.67 3.55 -10.70
CA TYR A 105 -11.52 2.36 -10.62
C TYR A 105 -12.54 2.25 -11.74
N SER A 106 -12.97 3.39 -12.31
CA SER A 106 -13.89 3.44 -13.46
C SER A 106 -13.31 2.81 -14.74
N ALA A 107 -11.99 2.68 -14.84
CA ALA A 107 -11.33 2.02 -15.97
C ALA A 107 -11.38 0.49 -15.87
N LEU A 108 -11.54 -0.07 -14.66
CA LEU A 108 -11.51 -1.51 -14.42
C LEU A 108 -12.92 -2.12 -14.54
N TYR A 109 -13.08 -3.03 -15.48
CA TYR A 109 -14.31 -3.78 -15.69
C TYR A 109 -14.20 -5.17 -15.05
N GLY A 110 -15.13 -5.44 -14.13
CA GLY A 110 -15.00 -6.60 -13.25
C GLY A 110 -13.76 -6.49 -12.39
N ASN A 111 -12.91 -7.51 -12.35
CA ASN A 111 -11.68 -7.52 -11.58
C ASN A 111 -10.41 -7.56 -12.42
N ASN A 112 -10.53 -7.75 -13.74
CA ASN A 112 -9.38 -8.15 -14.56
C ASN A 112 -9.44 -7.66 -16.01
N THR A 113 -10.28 -6.70 -16.35
CA THR A 113 -10.41 -6.25 -17.74
C THR A 113 -10.30 -4.74 -17.83
N LEU A 114 -9.48 -4.25 -18.75
CA LEU A 114 -9.44 -2.87 -19.23
C LEU A 114 -9.89 -2.83 -20.68
N TYR A 115 -10.25 -1.64 -21.15
CA TYR A 115 -10.50 -1.40 -22.56
C TYR A 115 -9.56 -0.31 -23.08
N THR A 116 -8.96 -0.57 -24.23
CA THR A 116 -8.30 0.42 -25.09
C THR A 116 -9.17 0.70 -26.31
N VAL A 117 -8.83 1.74 -27.07
CA VAL A 117 -9.48 2.06 -28.35
C VAL A 117 -8.49 1.86 -29.49
N GLU A 118 -8.82 0.95 -30.40
CA GLU A 118 -8.13 0.75 -31.66
C GLU A 118 -9.15 0.90 -32.80
N ASP A 119 -8.83 1.68 -33.82
CA ASP A 119 -9.70 1.95 -34.98
C ASP A 119 -11.14 2.31 -34.61
N SER A 120 -11.30 3.21 -33.60
CA SER A 120 -12.60 3.61 -33.06
C SER A 120 -13.43 2.47 -32.48
N ARG A 121 -12.81 1.37 -32.07
CA ARG A 121 -13.45 0.22 -31.44
C ARG A 121 -12.77 -0.14 -30.13
N LEU A 122 -13.58 -0.62 -29.19
CA LEU A 122 -13.06 -1.15 -27.92
C LEU A 122 -12.33 -2.48 -28.15
N LYS A 123 -11.17 -2.60 -27.54
CA LYS A 123 -10.41 -3.85 -27.44
C LYS A 123 -10.16 -4.14 -25.95
N ALA A 124 -10.58 -5.31 -25.51
CA ALA A 124 -10.36 -5.76 -24.14
C ALA A 124 -8.89 -6.17 -23.93
N ILE A 125 -8.35 -5.77 -22.78
CA ILE A 125 -7.03 -6.15 -22.27
C ILE A 125 -7.23 -6.85 -20.94
N ALA A 126 -6.77 -8.09 -20.85
CA ALA A 126 -6.74 -8.81 -19.59
C ALA A 126 -5.61 -8.27 -18.71
N VAL A 127 -5.94 -7.97 -17.45
CA VAL A 127 -5.00 -7.45 -16.46
C VAL A 127 -5.11 -8.20 -15.15
N GLU A 128 -4.04 -8.18 -14.40
CA GLU A 128 -3.99 -8.64 -13.01
C GLU A 128 -4.05 -7.43 -12.10
N ARG A 129 -5.00 -7.41 -11.16
CA ARG A 129 -5.02 -6.41 -10.09
C ARG A 129 -3.96 -6.77 -9.05
N VAL A 130 -2.95 -5.93 -8.90
CA VAL A 130 -1.83 -6.15 -7.97
C VAL A 130 -1.95 -5.32 -6.69
N GLY A 131 -2.81 -4.31 -6.67
CA GLY A 131 -2.98 -3.50 -5.47
C GLY A 131 -3.82 -2.26 -5.66
N GLU A 132 -3.61 -1.32 -4.74
CA GLU A 132 -4.22 0.00 -4.73
C GLU A 132 -3.16 1.02 -4.31
N THR A 133 -3.32 2.25 -4.77
CA THR A 133 -2.52 3.40 -4.35
C THR A 133 -3.40 4.63 -4.23
N LEU A 134 -2.84 5.71 -3.68
CA LEU A 134 -3.45 7.04 -3.72
C LEU A 134 -2.70 7.88 -4.73
N ASP A 135 -3.42 8.68 -5.51
CA ASP A 135 -2.79 9.71 -6.34
C ASP A 135 -2.38 10.93 -5.48
N GLU A 136 -1.74 11.91 -6.10
CA GLU A 136 -1.29 13.14 -5.42
C GLU A 136 -2.44 13.95 -4.79
N GLN A 137 -3.67 13.75 -5.27
CA GLN A 137 -4.87 14.39 -4.75
C GLN A 137 -5.56 13.55 -3.65
N GLY A 138 -5.00 12.38 -3.30
CA GLY A 138 -5.56 11.46 -2.32
C GLY A 138 -6.70 10.58 -2.84
N ASN A 139 -6.95 10.54 -4.15
CA ASN A 139 -7.95 9.64 -4.72
C ASN A 139 -7.40 8.22 -4.83
N ARG A 140 -8.25 7.24 -4.57
CA ARG A 140 -7.88 5.83 -4.70
C ARG A 140 -7.75 5.45 -6.18
N ARG A 141 -6.63 4.81 -6.51
CA ARG A 141 -6.32 4.22 -7.81
C ARG A 141 -6.11 2.72 -7.68
N VAL A 142 -6.57 1.97 -8.63
CA VAL A 142 -6.25 0.54 -8.73
C VAL A 142 -4.92 0.36 -9.44
N LEU A 143 -4.05 -0.48 -8.90
CA LEU A 143 -2.81 -0.91 -9.55
C LEU A 143 -3.08 -2.19 -10.33
N VAL A 144 -2.79 -2.16 -11.61
CA VAL A 144 -2.95 -3.31 -12.51
C VAL A 144 -1.67 -3.59 -13.27
N ARG A 145 -1.48 -4.85 -13.64
CA ARG A 145 -0.33 -5.33 -14.41
C ARG A 145 -0.81 -6.19 -15.57
N SER A 146 -0.19 -6.02 -16.74
CA SER A 146 -0.36 -6.90 -17.89
C SER A 146 0.82 -6.73 -18.84
N SER A 147 1.24 -7.81 -19.46
CA SER A 147 2.24 -7.77 -20.56
C SER A 147 1.71 -7.13 -21.84
N ALA A 148 0.41 -6.93 -21.93
CA ALA A 148 -0.25 -6.27 -23.07
C ALA A 148 -0.41 -4.76 -22.88
N LEU A 149 -0.01 -4.19 -21.72
CA LEU A 149 -0.01 -2.76 -21.49
C LEU A 149 1.33 -2.15 -21.94
N GLU A 150 1.25 -1.15 -22.80
CA GLU A 150 2.41 -0.41 -23.30
C GLU A 150 2.33 1.05 -22.87
N SER A 151 3.50 1.69 -22.73
CA SER A 151 3.57 3.11 -22.39
C SER A 151 2.92 3.96 -23.49
N GLY A 152 2.03 4.88 -23.10
CA GLY A 152 1.29 5.72 -24.05
C GLY A 152 0.03 5.09 -24.63
N MET A 153 -0.31 3.84 -24.26
CA MET A 153 -1.54 3.21 -24.71
C MET A 153 -2.77 3.92 -24.12
N PRO A 154 -3.75 4.36 -24.94
CA PRO A 154 -4.96 5.00 -24.44
C PRO A 154 -5.86 3.98 -23.72
N ILE A 155 -6.23 4.28 -22.48
CA ILE A 155 -7.13 3.45 -21.68
C ILE A 155 -8.46 4.17 -21.47
N VAL A 156 -9.55 3.47 -21.66
CA VAL A 156 -10.90 4.00 -21.41
C VAL A 156 -11.13 4.12 -19.90
N THR A 157 -11.24 5.34 -19.42
CA THR A 157 -11.47 5.65 -18.01
C THR A 157 -12.92 5.96 -17.67
N THR A 158 -13.74 6.27 -18.68
CA THR A 158 -15.18 6.46 -18.50
C THR A 158 -15.89 5.12 -18.47
N HIS A 159 -16.65 4.84 -17.43
CA HIS A 159 -17.37 3.58 -17.31
C HIS A 159 -18.50 3.48 -18.35
N LEU A 160 -18.40 2.50 -19.23
CA LEU A 160 -19.42 2.19 -20.25
C LEU A 160 -20.21 0.95 -19.81
N PRO A 161 -21.51 1.03 -19.53
CA PRO A 161 -22.29 -0.08 -18.98
C PRO A 161 -22.31 -1.36 -19.83
N ASN A 162 -22.16 -1.22 -21.15
CA ASN A 162 -22.19 -2.31 -22.13
C ASN A 162 -20.86 -2.45 -22.88
N ALA A 163 -19.73 -2.17 -22.24
CA ALA A 163 -18.43 -2.30 -22.87
C ALA A 163 -18.18 -3.74 -23.30
N MET A 164 -17.90 -3.93 -24.58
CA MET A 164 -17.50 -5.21 -25.18
C MET A 164 -16.50 -4.98 -26.30
N THR A 165 -15.65 -5.96 -26.52
CA THR A 165 -14.69 -5.91 -27.62
C THR A 165 -15.42 -5.74 -28.95
N GLY A 166 -14.94 -4.81 -29.80
CA GLY A 166 -15.54 -4.48 -31.10
C GLY A 166 -16.63 -3.41 -31.05
N LEU A 167 -17.08 -2.99 -29.85
CA LEU A 167 -18.04 -1.88 -29.72
C LEU A 167 -17.42 -0.62 -30.33
N LYS A 168 -18.14 0.00 -31.26
CA LYS A 168 -17.72 1.29 -31.83
C LYS A 168 -17.93 2.40 -30.83
N VAL A 169 -16.89 3.18 -30.60
CA VAL A 169 -16.90 4.32 -29.70
C VAL A 169 -16.48 5.57 -30.46
N ASP A 170 -17.06 6.68 -30.08
CA ASP A 170 -16.61 7.99 -30.52
C ASP A 170 -15.63 8.52 -29.48
N THR A 171 -14.37 8.61 -29.87
CA THR A 171 -13.35 9.28 -29.07
C THR A 171 -13.48 10.77 -29.31
N GLY A 172 -14.40 11.42 -28.64
CA GLY A 172 -14.36 12.89 -28.54
C GLY A 172 -12.95 13.27 -28.11
N GLU A 173 -12.37 14.27 -28.74
CA GLU A 173 -10.99 14.73 -28.60
C GLU A 173 -10.53 14.73 -27.11
N ALA A 174 -9.96 13.59 -26.71
CA ALA A 174 -9.49 13.41 -25.36
C ALA A 174 -8.15 14.14 -25.25
N ALA A 175 -8.13 15.16 -24.39
CA ALA A 175 -6.87 15.74 -23.92
C ALA A 175 -5.99 14.59 -23.41
N ALA A 176 -4.92 14.29 -24.10
CA ALA A 176 -3.91 13.35 -23.67
C ALA A 176 -3.19 13.96 -22.46
N GLU A 177 -3.53 13.50 -21.28
CA GLU A 177 -2.73 13.74 -20.09
C GLU A 177 -1.61 12.69 -20.08
N PRO A 178 -0.33 13.07 -20.24
CA PRO A 178 0.76 12.12 -20.25
C PRO A 178 0.91 11.51 -18.86
N ALA A 179 0.90 10.20 -18.80
CA ALA A 179 1.27 9.46 -17.60
C ALA A 179 2.74 9.77 -17.27
N GLN A 180 2.95 10.39 -16.10
CA GLN A 180 4.26 10.55 -15.46
C GLN A 180 4.57 9.35 -14.58
#